data_0198b02e3e20442d58dbc98ed2f511b3
#
_entry.id   0198b02e3e20442d58dbc98ed2f511b3
#
_cell.length_a   1.000
_cell.length_b   1.000
_cell.length_c   1.000
_cell.angle_alpha   90.00
_cell.angle_beta   90.00
_cell.angle_gamma   90.00
#
_symmetry.space_group_name_H-M   'P 1'
#
loop_
_entity.id
_entity.type
_entity.pdbx_description
1 polymer ?
#
loop_
_entity_poly.entity_id
_entity_poly.type
_entity_poly.pdbx_seq_one_letter_code
_entity_poly.pdbx_strand_id
1 'polypeptide(L)'
;KIASEDGHTNTVSKDGSVKKFDVSNAISILLKKLDMGKDEKMIDVVPYRYAYDNNVQTRFFKDDIYSNTINISANVYYCEQKYYETMVGAIKDAGFNVSRTLFAPVCLVSLLSSYNIPDKFLFLDFGAGLTTFGLASGGRLVKSQVLNYGREDLTHALMNKFHLSYD
;
A
#
# COMPACT_ATOMS: atom_id res chain seq x y z
N LYS A 1 -5.97 1.98 -6.81
CA LYS A 1 -6.69 0.71 -6.56
C LYS A 1 -5.89 -0.18 -5.62
N ILE A 2 -6.56 -1.10 -4.96
CA ILE A 2 -5.98 -2.08 -4.02
C ILE A 2 -6.53 -3.45 -4.37
N ALA A 3 -5.64 -4.44 -4.52
CA ALA A 3 -5.99 -5.86 -4.55
C ALA A 3 -5.31 -6.59 -3.39
N SER A 4 -5.93 -7.64 -2.88
CA SER A 4 -5.35 -8.52 -1.85
C SER A 4 -5.22 -9.92 -2.43
N GLU A 5 -4.00 -10.47 -2.40
CA GLU A 5 -3.66 -11.76 -3.00
C GLU A 5 -2.75 -12.59 -2.10
N ASP A 6 -2.73 -13.89 -2.34
CA ASP A 6 -1.88 -14.85 -1.65
C ASP A 6 -0.89 -15.50 -2.61
N GLY A 7 0.39 -15.53 -2.22
CA GLY A 7 1.46 -16.24 -2.89
C GLY A 7 2.01 -17.35 -2.00
N HIS A 8 2.25 -18.53 -2.60
CA HIS A 8 2.76 -19.71 -1.92
C HIS A 8 3.97 -20.29 -2.65
N THR A 9 5.00 -20.69 -1.92
CA THR A 9 6.15 -21.38 -2.49
C THR A 9 6.74 -22.36 -1.47
N ASN A 10 7.46 -23.37 -1.98
CA ASN A 10 8.30 -24.23 -1.16
C ASN A 10 9.61 -23.52 -0.81
N THR A 11 10.10 -23.77 0.39
CA THR A 11 11.40 -23.28 0.84
C THR A 11 12.52 -23.97 0.07
N VAL A 12 13.47 -23.21 -0.46
CA VAL A 12 14.56 -23.74 -1.31
C VAL A 12 15.85 -23.95 -0.53
N SER A 13 15.92 -23.45 0.70
CA SER A 13 17.12 -23.57 1.54
C SER A 13 17.36 -25.03 1.97
N LYS A 14 18.61 -25.50 1.83
CA LYS A 14 19.00 -26.85 2.22
C LYS A 14 18.88 -27.12 3.73
N ASP A 15 18.94 -26.08 4.53
CA ASP A 15 18.79 -26.16 6.00
C ASP A 15 17.33 -26.07 6.45
N GLY A 16 16.38 -25.94 5.51
CA GLY A 16 14.95 -25.81 5.81
C GLY A 16 14.56 -24.43 6.37
N SER A 17 15.47 -23.46 6.44
CA SER A 17 15.15 -22.12 6.90
C SER A 17 14.58 -21.25 5.78
N VAL A 18 13.52 -20.52 6.06
CA VAL A 18 12.92 -19.57 5.10
C VAL A 18 13.82 -18.36 4.93
N LYS A 19 14.17 -18.04 3.71
CA LYS A 19 15.05 -16.91 3.34
C LYS A 19 14.27 -15.81 2.61
N LYS A 20 14.85 -14.64 2.49
CA LYS A 20 14.29 -13.52 1.70
C LYS A 20 14.01 -13.90 0.25
N PHE A 21 14.77 -14.83 -0.30
CA PHE A 21 14.55 -15.35 -1.66
C PHE A 21 13.21 -16.08 -1.77
N ASP A 22 12.83 -16.89 -0.78
CA ASP A 22 11.54 -17.60 -0.76
C ASP A 22 10.38 -16.60 -0.68
N VAL A 23 10.54 -15.53 0.11
CA VAL A 23 9.59 -14.41 0.16
C VAL A 23 9.43 -13.76 -1.21
N SER A 24 10.54 -13.48 -1.91
CA SER A 24 10.51 -12.88 -3.24
C SER A 24 9.82 -13.80 -4.26
N ASN A 25 10.05 -15.11 -4.18
CA ASN A 25 9.39 -16.10 -5.04
C ASN A 25 7.86 -16.15 -4.76
N ALA A 26 7.45 -16.18 -3.51
CA ALA A 26 6.04 -16.17 -3.14
C ALA A 26 5.33 -14.89 -3.62
N ILE A 27 5.97 -13.73 -3.49
CA ILE A 27 5.48 -12.47 -4.04
C ILE A 27 5.38 -12.53 -5.58
N SER A 28 6.38 -13.10 -6.25
CA SER A 28 6.34 -13.25 -7.72
C SER A 28 5.19 -14.13 -8.18
N ILE A 29 4.86 -15.20 -7.44
CA ILE A 29 3.71 -16.07 -7.72
C ILE A 29 2.40 -15.33 -7.48
N LEU A 30 2.32 -14.56 -6.38
CA LEU A 30 1.17 -13.71 -6.07
C LEU A 30 0.90 -12.73 -7.21
N LEU A 31 1.94 -12.04 -7.68
CA LEU A 31 1.81 -11.05 -8.76
C LEU A 31 1.34 -11.65 -10.09
N LYS A 32 1.70 -12.90 -10.38
CA LYS A 32 1.22 -13.60 -11.58
C LYS A 32 -0.27 -13.92 -11.57
N LYS A 33 -0.90 -13.96 -10.39
CA LYS A 33 -2.35 -14.19 -10.25
C LYS A 33 -3.16 -12.91 -10.45
N LEU A 34 -2.52 -11.74 -10.32
CA LEU A 34 -3.20 -10.46 -10.49
C LEU A 34 -3.54 -10.22 -11.96
N ASP A 35 -4.83 -10.06 -12.20
CA ASP A 35 -5.34 -9.57 -13.48
C ASP A 35 -5.33 -8.03 -13.46
N MET A 36 -4.16 -7.47 -13.74
CA MET A 36 -4.04 -6.01 -13.92
C MET A 36 -4.39 -5.64 -15.36
N GLY A 37 -5.16 -4.57 -15.50
CA GLY A 37 -5.47 -3.99 -16.80
C GLY A 37 -4.19 -3.53 -17.53
N LYS A 38 -4.23 -3.52 -18.87
CA LYS A 38 -3.08 -3.11 -19.71
C LYS A 38 -2.58 -1.69 -19.40
N ASP A 39 -3.47 -0.84 -18.94
CA ASP A 39 -3.21 0.57 -18.64
C ASP A 39 -2.97 0.81 -17.13
N GLU A 40 -2.68 -0.25 -16.38
CA GLU A 40 -2.43 -0.16 -14.94
C GLU A 40 -0.94 -0.40 -14.61
N LYS A 41 -0.44 0.40 -13.69
CA LYS A 41 0.93 0.32 -13.17
C LYS A 41 0.92 -0.01 -11.70
N MET A 42 1.62 -1.06 -11.31
CA MET A 42 1.87 -1.38 -9.91
C MET A 42 2.75 -0.31 -9.27
N ILE A 43 2.33 0.17 -8.09
CA ILE A 43 3.05 1.15 -7.28
C ILE A 43 3.87 0.43 -6.21
N ASP A 44 3.22 -0.46 -5.44
CA ASP A 44 3.86 -1.14 -4.32
C ASP A 44 3.16 -2.47 -3.99
N VAL A 45 3.89 -3.36 -3.33
CA VAL A 45 3.40 -4.63 -2.77
C VAL A 45 3.75 -4.66 -1.31
N VAL A 46 2.76 -4.74 -0.45
CA VAL A 46 2.93 -4.68 1.00
C VAL A 46 2.42 -5.97 1.65
N PRO A 47 3.31 -6.92 1.98
CA PRO A 47 2.95 -8.09 2.73
C PRO A 47 2.41 -7.72 4.11
N TYR A 48 1.39 -8.45 4.56
CA TYR A 48 0.80 -8.23 5.88
C TYR A 48 0.64 -9.51 6.70
N ARG A 49 0.86 -10.69 6.08
CA ARG A 49 0.83 -11.99 6.75
C ARG A 49 1.84 -12.92 6.11
N TYR A 50 2.58 -13.59 6.95
CA TYR A 50 3.48 -14.68 6.59
C TYR A 50 3.01 -15.92 7.36
N ALA A 51 2.68 -17.01 6.66
CA ALA A 51 2.24 -18.26 7.24
C ALA A 51 3.20 -19.38 6.83
N TYR A 52 3.52 -20.26 7.76
CA TYR A 52 4.48 -21.34 7.67
C TYR A 52 3.78 -22.69 7.94
N ASP A 53 4.39 -23.83 7.58
CA ASP A 53 3.80 -25.17 7.69
C ASP A 53 3.19 -25.48 9.06
N ASN A 54 3.83 -25.05 10.13
CA ASN A 54 3.44 -25.33 11.51
C ASN A 54 2.29 -24.44 12.01
N ASN A 55 1.48 -23.88 11.14
CA ASN A 55 0.43 -22.91 11.45
C ASN A 55 0.95 -21.65 12.17
N VAL A 56 2.25 -21.42 12.17
CA VAL A 56 2.83 -20.19 12.69
C VAL A 56 2.50 -19.08 11.72
N GLN A 57 1.86 -18.03 12.22
CA GLN A 57 1.57 -16.85 11.43
C GLN A 57 2.24 -15.64 12.06
N THR A 58 2.91 -14.84 11.24
CA THR A 58 3.55 -13.61 11.67
C THR A 58 3.16 -12.45 10.78
N ARG A 59 3.19 -11.25 11.35
CA ARG A 59 2.94 -10.01 10.61
C ARG A 59 4.17 -9.52 9.86
N PHE A 60 5.34 -9.82 10.39
CA PHE A 60 6.62 -9.45 9.81
C PHE A 60 7.41 -10.69 9.46
N PHE A 61 8.19 -10.60 8.40
CA PHE A 61 9.11 -11.67 8.04
C PHE A 61 10.14 -11.88 9.16
N LYS A 62 10.43 -13.15 9.45
CA LYS A 62 11.46 -13.57 10.41
C LYS A 62 12.41 -14.53 9.72
N ASP A 63 13.69 -14.24 9.77
CA ASP A 63 14.76 -15.02 9.09
C ASP A 63 15.01 -16.41 9.71
N ASP A 64 14.57 -16.65 10.95
CA ASP A 64 14.97 -17.85 11.74
C ASP A 64 13.85 -18.90 11.84
N ILE A 65 12.89 -18.88 10.91
CA ILE A 65 11.81 -19.88 10.92
C ILE A 65 12.15 -21.01 9.96
N TYR A 66 12.16 -22.24 10.49
CA TYR A 66 12.27 -23.45 9.70
C TYR A 66 10.88 -23.88 9.23
N SER A 67 10.73 -24.04 7.91
CA SER A 67 9.48 -24.42 7.28
C SER A 67 9.73 -24.94 5.88
N ASN A 68 8.97 -25.93 5.44
CA ASN A 68 9.06 -26.44 4.07
C ASN A 68 8.35 -25.51 3.08
N THR A 69 7.39 -24.73 3.55
CA THR A 69 6.62 -23.81 2.71
C THR A 69 6.45 -22.46 3.38
N ILE A 70 6.26 -21.45 2.56
CA ILE A 70 5.82 -20.11 2.99
C ILE A 70 4.62 -19.67 2.16
N ASN A 71 3.63 -19.14 2.84
CA ASN A 71 2.48 -18.47 2.24
C ASN A 71 2.47 -17.02 2.66
N ILE A 72 2.36 -16.10 1.70
CA ILE A 72 2.39 -14.66 1.93
C ILE A 72 1.08 -14.07 1.44
N SER A 73 0.39 -13.34 2.32
CA SER A 73 -0.72 -12.48 1.93
C SER A 73 -0.23 -11.04 1.83
N ALA A 74 -0.51 -10.39 0.71
CA ALA A 74 -0.09 -9.02 0.46
C ALA A 74 -1.20 -8.17 -0.16
N ASN A 75 -1.16 -6.88 0.12
CA ASN A 75 -1.89 -5.88 -0.64
C ASN A 75 -1.02 -5.38 -1.77
N VAL A 76 -1.57 -5.32 -2.97
CA VAL A 76 -0.96 -4.73 -4.15
C VAL A 76 -1.66 -3.41 -4.46
N TYR A 77 -0.87 -2.36 -4.59
CA TYR A 77 -1.35 -1.01 -4.89
C TYR A 77 -0.99 -0.65 -6.33
N TYR A 78 -1.96 -0.15 -7.08
CA TYR A 78 -1.78 0.19 -8.48
C TYR A 78 -2.63 1.40 -8.88
N CYS A 79 -2.19 2.08 -9.95
CA CYS A 79 -2.87 3.24 -10.52
C CYS A 79 -2.84 3.16 -12.04
N GLU A 80 -3.46 4.12 -12.70
CA GLU A 80 -3.33 4.29 -14.15
C GLU A 80 -1.88 4.57 -14.54
N GLN A 81 -1.39 3.85 -15.54
CA GLN A 81 0.00 3.93 -16.00
C GLN A 81 0.36 5.35 -16.45
N LYS A 82 -0.51 5.99 -17.21
CA LYS A 82 -0.31 7.37 -17.69
C LYS A 82 -0.08 8.35 -16.54
N TYR A 83 -0.87 8.24 -15.48
CA TYR A 83 -0.72 9.09 -14.30
C TYR A 83 0.62 8.88 -13.61
N TYR A 84 1.00 7.62 -13.41
CA TYR A 84 2.30 7.25 -12.84
C TYR A 84 3.47 7.81 -13.66
N GLU A 85 3.44 7.59 -14.99
CA GLU A 85 4.50 8.04 -15.90
C GLU A 85 4.62 9.57 -15.93
N THR A 86 3.50 10.28 -15.92
CA THR A 86 3.50 11.76 -15.86
C THR A 86 4.18 12.26 -14.58
N MET A 87 3.83 11.69 -13.42
CA MET A 87 4.42 12.10 -12.13
C MET A 87 5.91 11.78 -12.05
N VAL A 88 6.29 10.58 -12.42
CA VAL A 88 7.70 10.13 -12.39
C VAL A 88 8.52 10.87 -13.45
N GLY A 89 7.94 11.13 -14.62
CA GLY A 89 8.57 11.91 -15.70
C GLY A 89 8.91 13.32 -15.24
N ALA A 90 7.95 14.03 -14.67
CA ALA A 90 8.17 15.38 -14.16
C ALA A 90 9.31 15.47 -13.13
N ILE A 91 9.44 14.47 -12.24
CA ILE A 91 10.53 14.41 -11.27
C ILE A 91 11.89 14.17 -11.96
N LYS A 92 11.92 13.29 -12.97
CA LYS A 92 13.14 13.00 -13.75
C LYS A 92 13.56 14.20 -14.60
N ASP A 93 12.62 14.89 -15.21
CA ASP A 93 12.88 16.09 -16.01
C ASP A 93 13.44 17.22 -15.15
N ALA A 94 13.08 17.26 -13.86
CA ALA A 94 13.68 18.16 -12.88
C ALA A 94 15.08 17.70 -12.40
N GLY A 95 15.66 16.62 -12.96
CA GLY A 95 17.02 16.14 -12.66
C GLY A 95 17.12 15.17 -11.49
N PHE A 96 16.00 14.66 -10.95
CA PHE A 96 16.00 13.73 -9.81
C PHE A 96 15.76 12.27 -10.25
N ASN A 97 16.35 11.33 -9.51
CA ASN A 97 16.08 9.90 -9.69
C ASN A 97 15.02 9.44 -8.68
N VAL A 98 13.97 8.76 -9.19
CA VAL A 98 12.95 8.15 -8.35
C VAL A 98 13.42 6.74 -7.98
N SER A 99 13.81 6.53 -6.73
CA SER A 99 14.23 5.23 -6.21
C SER A 99 13.05 4.33 -5.83
N ARG A 100 11.96 4.91 -5.36
CA ARG A 100 10.76 4.19 -4.93
C ARG A 100 9.53 5.09 -4.98
N THR A 101 8.39 4.49 -5.31
CA THR A 101 7.06 5.10 -5.16
C THR A 101 6.31 4.40 -4.04
N LEU A 102 5.56 5.16 -3.26
CA LEU A 102 4.77 4.64 -2.15
C LEU A 102 3.34 5.16 -2.25
N PHE A 103 2.39 4.34 -1.84
CA PHE A 103 0.99 4.75 -1.76
C PHE A 103 0.76 5.52 -0.45
N ALA A 104 0.48 6.81 -0.53
CA ALA A 104 0.39 7.71 0.63
C ALA A 104 -0.51 7.18 1.78
N PRO A 105 -1.69 6.62 1.55
CA PRO A 105 -2.51 6.04 2.62
C PRO A 105 -1.82 4.91 3.39
N VAL A 106 -0.93 4.12 2.76
CA VAL A 106 -0.14 3.09 3.44
C VAL A 106 0.88 3.71 4.37
N CYS A 107 1.55 4.77 3.91
CA CYS A 107 2.53 5.50 4.73
C CYS A 107 1.83 6.09 5.97
N LEU A 108 0.64 6.65 5.78
CA LEU A 108 -0.15 7.20 6.89
C LEU A 108 -0.57 6.12 7.89
N VAL A 109 -1.03 4.95 7.42
CA VAL A 109 -1.34 3.81 8.30
C VAL A 109 -0.11 3.36 9.07
N SER A 110 1.06 3.25 8.41
CA SER A 110 2.32 2.87 9.06
C SER A 110 2.71 3.87 10.15
N LEU A 111 2.58 5.17 9.86
CA LEU A 111 2.85 6.23 10.83
C LEU A 111 1.88 6.17 12.01
N LEU A 112 0.58 6.15 11.75
CA LEU A 112 -0.44 6.13 12.81
C LEU A 112 -0.34 4.86 13.67
N SER A 113 -0.01 3.71 13.08
CA SER A 113 0.18 2.45 13.83
C SER A 113 1.40 2.47 14.76
N SER A 114 2.30 3.43 14.64
CA SER A 114 3.42 3.62 15.58
C SER A 114 3.01 4.35 16.87
N TYR A 115 1.84 4.97 16.87
CA TYR A 115 1.25 5.60 18.06
C TYR A 115 0.37 4.61 18.82
N ASN A 116 0.10 4.90 20.08
CA ASN A 116 -0.79 4.08 20.93
C ASN A 116 -2.26 4.33 20.60
N ILE A 117 -2.69 3.88 19.42
CA ILE A 117 -4.07 3.96 18.93
C ILE A 117 -4.67 2.56 18.79
N PRO A 118 -6.00 2.42 18.76
CA PRO A 118 -6.64 1.12 18.53
C PRO A 118 -6.14 0.42 17.26
N ASP A 119 -6.08 -0.91 17.27
CA ASP A 119 -5.64 -1.72 16.11
C ASP A 119 -6.53 -1.55 14.87
N LYS A 120 -7.80 -1.18 15.10
CA LYS A 120 -8.74 -0.83 14.02
C LYS A 120 -9.11 0.63 14.14
N PHE A 121 -8.85 1.38 13.07
CA PHE A 121 -9.17 2.80 13.01
C PHE A 121 -9.57 3.25 11.60
N LEU A 122 -10.34 4.33 11.57
CA LEU A 122 -10.58 5.11 10.36
C LEU A 122 -9.69 6.34 10.40
N PHE A 123 -9.15 6.73 9.27
CA PHE A 123 -8.49 8.02 9.11
C PHE A 123 -9.10 8.79 7.95
N LEU A 124 -8.93 10.08 8.00
CA LEU A 124 -9.38 11.03 6.99
C LEU A 124 -8.22 11.96 6.69
N ASP A 125 -7.76 11.94 5.45
CA ASP A 125 -6.77 12.87 4.91
C ASP A 125 -7.50 13.93 4.09
N PHE A 126 -7.63 15.12 4.67
CA PHE A 126 -8.38 16.23 4.12
C PHE A 126 -7.44 17.16 3.35
N GLY A 127 -7.23 16.86 2.07
CA GLY A 127 -6.36 17.61 1.18
C GLY A 127 -7.02 18.88 0.61
N ALA A 128 -6.30 19.56 -0.29
CA ALA A 128 -6.80 20.77 -0.94
C ALA A 128 -8.03 20.50 -1.81
N GLY A 129 -7.92 19.64 -2.81
CA GLY A 129 -9.01 19.31 -3.73
C GLY A 129 -9.61 17.92 -3.54
N LEU A 130 -8.99 17.06 -2.72
CA LEU A 130 -9.40 15.69 -2.50
C LEU A 130 -9.40 15.33 -1.03
N THR A 131 -10.32 14.47 -0.64
CA THR A 131 -10.34 13.86 0.70
C THR A 131 -10.20 12.36 0.56
N THR A 132 -9.20 11.78 1.24
CA THR A 132 -8.99 10.33 1.27
C THR A 132 -9.48 9.75 2.59
N PHE A 133 -10.37 8.77 2.52
CA PHE A 133 -10.74 7.93 3.65
C PHE A 133 -9.91 6.65 3.64
N GLY A 134 -9.51 6.17 4.79
CA GLY A 134 -8.88 4.89 4.93
C GLY A 134 -9.36 4.13 6.15
N LEU A 135 -9.59 2.82 5.97
CA LEU A 135 -9.81 1.86 7.05
C LEU A 135 -8.53 1.07 7.26
N ALA A 136 -8.01 1.11 8.47
CA ALA A 136 -6.86 0.31 8.88
C ALA A 136 -7.26 -0.75 9.90
N SER A 137 -6.63 -1.92 9.83
CA SER A 137 -6.75 -2.99 10.82
C SER A 137 -5.50 -3.84 10.81
N GLY A 138 -5.01 -4.20 12.01
CA GLY A 138 -3.77 -4.96 12.13
C GLY A 138 -2.57 -4.22 11.52
N GLY A 139 -2.54 -2.88 11.57
CA GLY A 139 -1.51 -2.01 10.99
C GLY A 139 -1.38 -2.11 9.47
N ARG A 140 -2.42 -2.53 8.79
CA ARG A 140 -2.51 -2.52 7.33
C ARG A 140 -3.68 -1.66 6.86
N LEU A 141 -3.54 -1.08 5.68
CA LEU A 141 -4.65 -0.46 4.98
C LEU A 141 -5.56 -1.55 4.42
N VAL A 142 -6.80 -1.60 4.90
CA VAL A 142 -7.81 -2.59 4.45
C VAL A 142 -8.58 -2.06 3.24
N LYS A 143 -8.94 -0.78 3.28
CA LYS A 143 -9.68 -0.10 2.21
C LYS A 143 -9.33 1.38 2.20
N SER A 144 -9.33 1.97 1.03
CA SER A 144 -9.32 3.42 0.89
C SER A 144 -10.28 3.87 -0.20
N GLN A 145 -10.78 5.09 -0.04
CA GLN A 145 -11.66 5.73 -1.02
C GLN A 145 -11.31 7.21 -1.08
N VAL A 146 -11.35 7.78 -2.27
CA VAL A 146 -11.11 9.19 -2.52
C VAL A 146 -12.45 9.85 -2.87
N LEU A 147 -12.69 11.01 -2.28
CA LEU A 147 -13.76 11.92 -2.64
C LEU A 147 -13.16 13.11 -3.37
N ASN A 148 -13.80 13.54 -4.44
CA ASN A 148 -13.48 14.78 -5.18
C ASN A 148 -14.09 15.98 -4.43
N TYR A 149 -13.65 16.19 -3.21
CA TYR A 149 -14.05 17.28 -2.32
C TYR A 149 -12.92 17.52 -1.33
N GLY A 150 -12.51 18.75 -1.19
CA GLY A 150 -11.39 19.10 -0.33
C GLY A 150 -11.56 20.45 0.35
N ARG A 151 -10.47 20.93 0.92
CA ARG A 151 -10.43 22.22 1.64
C ARG A 151 -10.79 23.41 0.75
N GLU A 152 -10.43 23.37 -0.53
CA GLU A 152 -10.74 24.44 -1.49
C GLU A 152 -12.24 24.57 -1.71
N ASP A 153 -12.96 23.46 -1.84
CA ASP A 153 -14.42 23.46 -1.98
C ASP A 153 -15.09 24.08 -0.74
N LEU A 154 -14.59 23.76 0.46
CA LEU A 154 -15.05 24.37 1.69
C LEU A 154 -14.77 25.88 1.71
N THR A 155 -13.56 26.28 1.31
CA THR A 155 -13.18 27.70 1.22
C THR A 155 -14.10 28.45 0.26
N HIS A 156 -14.32 27.91 -0.94
CA HIS A 156 -15.24 28.53 -1.91
C HIS A 156 -16.68 28.60 -1.40
N ALA A 157 -17.15 27.58 -0.69
CA ALA A 157 -18.48 27.59 -0.10
C ALA A 157 -18.62 28.70 0.98
N LEU A 158 -17.59 28.89 1.81
CA LEU A 158 -17.54 29.97 2.80
C LEU A 158 -17.48 31.35 2.16
N MET A 159 -16.61 31.52 1.15
CA MET A 159 -16.51 32.76 0.38
C MET A 159 -17.86 33.16 -0.21
N ASN A 160 -18.52 32.23 -0.87
CA ASN A 160 -19.83 32.48 -1.50
C ASN A 160 -20.90 32.82 -0.44
N LYS A 161 -20.91 32.12 0.69
CA LYS A 161 -21.90 32.31 1.73
C LYS A 161 -21.74 33.63 2.46
N PHE A 162 -20.51 34.08 2.68
CA PHE A 162 -20.18 35.25 3.48
C PHE A 162 -19.67 36.43 2.64
N HIS A 163 -19.69 36.34 1.32
CA HIS A 163 -19.20 37.33 0.36
C HIS A 163 -17.74 37.78 0.65
N LEU A 164 -16.88 36.80 0.94
CA LEU A 164 -15.46 37.03 1.23
C LEU A 164 -14.62 36.94 -0.05
N SER A 165 -13.51 37.67 -0.10
CA SER A 165 -12.47 37.49 -1.12
C SER A 165 -11.50 36.37 -0.71
N TYR A 166 -10.77 35.84 -1.68
CA TYR A 166 -9.69 34.88 -1.44
C TYR A 166 -8.39 35.69 -1.27
N ASP A 167 -8.04 36.02 -0.04
CA ASP A 167 -6.78 36.71 0.31
C ASP A 167 -5.99 35.89 1.33
#